data_e23d5a429aaca84c452c6c6f298b8a45
#
_entry.id   e23d5a429aaca84c452c6c6f298b8a45
#
_cell.length_a   1.000
_cell.length_b   1.000
_cell.length_c   1.000
_cell.angle_alpha   90.00
_cell.angle_beta   90.00
_cell.angle_gamma   90.00
#
_symmetry.space_group_name_H-M   'P 1'
#
loop_
_entity.id
_entity.type
_entity.pdbx_description
1 polymer ?
#
loop_
_entity_poly.entity_id
_entity_poly.type
_entity_poly.pdbx_seq_one_letter_code
_entity_poly.pdbx_strand_id
1 'polypeptide(L)'
;MIEIDEAVKYFGNCKTKHLRRFHEVTPEGNHIKGWICKKPNRYLGSLLIDTLWGEPHEQFVQSMPKIEYFNDERDICLDSDVCGVTFTDAVAFEKLDGSCLIIYPILDDNGKIVEIVPKTRGRAVADEHFLELFSKIDKSGIWKYYKTQKGILFFEMYGILNQHDIIHYQTGIDMVLIGCYDEEDDGFGTPFKLWRVANFAGFKQPDEMFRIRENNIDIITFKYRWYFEEVYDEDKFAPTRVDSVDKIQKFLEYLNSKYNTIYGRYATEGVVVNCVNSKGHQKYIKIKPRDIENKHRCENGIPRSQIIKEVLKYFDDYGSEIEEIYQKDKNHHTEYLHRMLLEEYPEEIVQKSKKKIEKVFMDVWLSKQIPQSIHKIAEDLFEKYSDKGITHCLRMFAQERPMQKKDAKTIYQVLEKLYAKNNIDLNGNPK
;
A
#
# COMPACT_ATOMS: atom_id res chain seq x y z
N MET A 1 -20.32 24.68 1.64
CA MET A 1 -19.95 23.30 1.99
C MET A 1 -20.40 22.37 0.87
N ILE A 2 -19.51 21.51 0.40
CA ILE A 2 -19.81 20.55 -0.67
C ILE A 2 -20.35 19.26 -0.03
N GLU A 3 -21.50 18.78 -0.52
CA GLU A 3 -22.10 17.53 -0.06
C GLU A 3 -21.31 16.31 -0.58
N ILE A 4 -21.40 15.17 0.12
CA ILE A 4 -20.60 13.98 -0.17
C ILE A 4 -20.83 13.44 -1.59
N ASP A 5 -22.05 13.51 -2.10
CA ASP A 5 -22.40 13.03 -3.45
C ASP A 5 -21.82 13.90 -4.56
N GLU A 6 -21.59 15.17 -4.27
CA GLU A 6 -20.87 16.08 -5.15
C GLU A 6 -19.36 15.88 -5.02
N ALA A 7 -18.85 15.76 -3.81
CA ALA A 7 -17.44 15.54 -3.54
C ALA A 7 -16.87 14.30 -4.24
N VAL A 8 -17.64 13.22 -4.39
CA VAL A 8 -17.15 12.00 -5.08
C VAL A 8 -16.71 12.24 -6.51
N LYS A 9 -17.23 13.27 -7.20
CA LYS A 9 -16.87 13.61 -8.59
C LYS A 9 -15.40 14.02 -8.69
N TYR A 10 -14.90 14.79 -7.72
CA TYR A 10 -13.50 15.24 -7.66
C TYR A 10 -12.51 14.09 -7.48
N PHE A 11 -12.96 12.96 -6.93
CA PHE A 11 -12.13 11.78 -6.67
C PHE A 11 -12.41 10.63 -7.65
N GLY A 12 -12.78 10.96 -8.90
CA GLY A 12 -13.01 9.99 -9.97
C GLY A 12 -14.20 9.07 -9.69
N ASN A 13 -15.30 9.62 -9.20
CA ASN A 13 -16.54 8.90 -8.88
C ASN A 13 -16.31 7.71 -7.94
N CYS A 14 -15.50 7.90 -6.91
CA CYS A 14 -15.28 6.87 -5.90
C CYS A 14 -16.55 6.65 -5.06
N LYS A 15 -16.66 5.51 -4.38
CA LYS A 15 -17.79 5.26 -3.45
C LYS A 15 -17.67 6.18 -2.24
N THR A 16 -18.80 6.73 -1.74
CA THR A 16 -18.88 7.64 -0.59
C THR A 16 -18.14 7.12 0.65
N LYS A 17 -18.19 5.80 0.93
CA LYS A 17 -17.45 5.16 2.03
C LYS A 17 -15.93 5.36 1.99
N HIS A 18 -15.39 5.80 0.87
CA HIS A 18 -13.97 6.10 0.72
C HIS A 18 -13.62 7.56 0.98
N LEU A 19 -14.59 8.41 1.23
CA LEU A 19 -14.40 9.79 1.61
C LEU A 19 -14.56 9.96 3.12
N ARG A 20 -13.67 10.73 3.72
CA ARG A 20 -13.75 11.10 5.12
C ARG A 20 -13.77 12.61 5.25
N ARG A 21 -14.71 13.14 6.00
CA ARG A 21 -14.76 14.55 6.36
C ARG A 21 -13.58 14.90 7.28
N PHE A 22 -12.94 16.04 7.06
CA PHE A 22 -11.94 16.58 7.96
C PHE A 22 -12.31 18.01 8.41
N HIS A 23 -11.79 18.38 9.55
CA HIS A 23 -11.78 19.74 10.10
C HIS A 23 -10.46 19.89 10.85
N GLU A 24 -9.53 20.61 10.26
CA GLU A 24 -8.18 20.78 10.80
C GLU A 24 -7.81 22.26 10.84
N VAL A 25 -6.87 22.59 11.71
CA VAL A 25 -6.28 23.93 11.83
C VAL A 25 -4.86 23.86 11.31
N THR A 26 -4.51 24.78 10.43
CA THR A 26 -3.17 24.84 9.85
C THR A 26 -2.15 25.42 10.83
N PRO A 27 -0.84 25.31 10.54
CA PRO A 27 0.20 25.89 11.39
C PRO A 27 0.07 27.40 11.65
N GLU A 28 -0.50 28.18 10.70
CA GLU A 28 -0.75 29.62 10.88
C GLU A 28 -2.12 29.92 11.49
N GLY A 29 -2.88 28.91 11.90
CA GLY A 29 -4.17 29.07 12.57
C GLY A 29 -5.38 29.13 11.65
N ASN A 30 -5.24 28.88 10.36
CA ASN A 30 -6.34 28.88 9.43
C ASN A 30 -7.21 27.62 9.59
N HIS A 31 -8.53 27.79 9.72
CA HIS A 31 -9.47 26.69 9.80
C HIS A 31 -9.86 26.20 8.41
N ILE A 32 -9.58 24.94 8.12
CA ILE A 32 -9.95 24.29 6.86
C ILE A 32 -10.88 23.09 7.11
N LYS A 33 -11.91 22.96 6.25
CA LYS A 33 -12.79 21.78 6.26
C LYS A 33 -12.90 21.25 4.84
N GLY A 34 -13.21 19.96 4.73
CA GLY A 34 -13.35 19.36 3.42
C GLY A 34 -13.41 17.85 3.46
N TRP A 35 -13.07 17.22 2.34
CA TRP A 35 -13.07 15.79 2.14
C TRP A 35 -11.69 15.26 1.81
N ILE A 36 -11.31 14.13 2.40
CA ILE A 36 -10.06 13.40 2.09
C ILE A 36 -10.40 12.03 1.54
N CYS A 37 -9.75 11.65 0.42
CA CYS A 37 -9.94 10.34 -0.20
C CYS A 37 -9.09 9.27 0.51
N LYS A 38 -9.74 8.16 0.89
CA LYS A 38 -9.11 6.97 1.51
C LYS A 38 -9.07 5.76 0.57
N LYS A 39 -9.53 5.90 -0.69
CA LYS A 39 -9.45 4.83 -1.67
C LYS A 39 -8.01 4.64 -2.14
N PRO A 40 -7.46 3.40 -2.17
CA PRO A 40 -6.11 3.12 -2.64
C PRO A 40 -6.03 3.20 -4.18
N ASN A 41 -6.14 4.39 -4.73
CA ASN A 41 -6.00 4.73 -6.14
C ASN A 41 -5.16 6.01 -6.30
N ARG A 42 -5.20 6.63 -7.49
CA ARG A 42 -4.46 7.88 -7.78
C ARG A 42 -4.83 9.05 -6.85
N TYR A 43 -6.00 9.01 -6.22
CA TYR A 43 -6.49 10.07 -5.32
C TYR A 43 -6.26 9.77 -3.83
N LEU A 44 -5.57 8.68 -3.48
CA LEU A 44 -5.34 8.34 -2.07
C LEU A 44 -4.66 9.48 -1.31
N GLY A 45 -5.38 10.05 -0.36
CA GLY A 45 -4.92 11.18 0.46
C GLY A 45 -5.14 12.55 -0.18
N SER A 46 -5.70 12.64 -1.41
CA SER A 46 -6.10 13.92 -2.00
C SER A 46 -7.21 14.57 -1.20
N LEU A 47 -7.25 15.90 -1.23
CA LEU A 47 -8.21 16.71 -0.48
C LEU A 47 -9.11 17.49 -1.44
N LEU A 48 -10.33 17.73 -1.00
CA LEU A 48 -11.20 18.79 -1.49
C LEU A 48 -11.48 19.68 -0.27
N ILE A 49 -10.88 20.86 -0.25
CA ILE A 49 -11.15 21.88 0.78
C ILE A 49 -12.37 22.64 0.31
N ASP A 50 -13.44 22.60 1.10
CA ASP A 50 -14.72 23.25 0.76
C ASP A 50 -15.10 24.38 1.73
N THR A 51 -14.24 24.64 2.71
CA THR A 51 -14.43 25.74 3.66
C THR A 51 -13.07 26.25 4.12
N LEU A 52 -12.86 27.55 4.01
CA LEU A 52 -11.71 28.29 4.54
C LEU A 52 -12.22 29.41 5.43
N TRP A 53 -11.71 29.54 6.67
CA TRP A 53 -12.14 30.52 7.70
C TRP A 53 -13.64 30.49 8.04
N GLY A 54 -14.32 29.40 7.75
CA GLY A 54 -15.77 29.27 7.93
C GLY A 54 -16.60 29.63 6.71
N GLU A 55 -15.99 30.24 5.69
CA GLU A 55 -16.64 30.63 4.43
C GLU A 55 -16.55 29.51 3.39
N PRO A 56 -17.51 29.44 2.45
CA PRO A 56 -17.43 28.51 1.32
C PRO A 56 -16.14 28.71 0.54
N HIS A 57 -15.48 27.61 0.20
CA HIS A 57 -14.24 27.61 -0.56
C HIS A 57 -14.19 26.36 -1.43
N GLU A 58 -13.46 26.40 -2.54
CA GLU A 58 -13.28 25.24 -3.40
C GLU A 58 -11.83 25.14 -3.85
N GLN A 59 -11.10 24.17 -3.28
CA GLN A 59 -9.74 23.89 -3.72
C GLN A 59 -9.49 22.39 -3.68
N PHE A 60 -9.06 21.85 -4.82
CA PHE A 60 -8.61 20.45 -4.90
C PHE A 60 -7.10 20.37 -4.67
N VAL A 61 -6.65 19.43 -3.84
CA VAL A 61 -5.24 19.19 -3.55
C VAL A 61 -4.92 17.73 -3.89
N GLN A 62 -4.22 17.52 -4.99
CA GLN A 62 -3.78 16.20 -5.40
C GLN A 62 -2.70 15.66 -4.43
N SER A 63 -2.85 14.44 -3.98
CA SER A 63 -1.83 13.75 -3.18
C SER A 63 -0.93 12.91 -4.08
N MET A 64 0.26 12.57 -3.58
CA MET A 64 1.12 11.58 -4.22
C MET A 64 0.35 10.26 -4.38
N PRO A 65 0.19 9.71 -5.60
CA PRO A 65 -0.52 8.48 -5.82
C PRO A 65 0.13 7.33 -5.05
N LYS A 66 -0.64 6.28 -4.77
CA LYS A 66 -0.03 5.07 -4.23
C LYS A 66 0.91 4.50 -5.28
N ILE A 67 2.21 4.49 -4.96
CA ILE A 67 3.22 3.88 -5.82
C ILE A 67 2.93 2.37 -5.91
N GLU A 68 2.76 1.87 -7.12
CA GLU A 68 2.49 0.46 -7.38
C GLU A 68 3.76 -0.36 -7.09
N TYR A 69 3.56 -1.54 -6.49
CA TYR A 69 4.63 -2.52 -6.43
C TYR A 69 4.79 -3.14 -7.82
N PHE A 70 6.02 -3.41 -8.18
CA PHE A 70 6.27 -4.40 -9.19
C PHE A 70 5.69 -5.73 -8.69
N ASN A 71 4.83 -6.33 -9.48
CA ASN A 71 4.21 -7.62 -9.16
C ASN A 71 4.65 -8.61 -10.24
N ASP A 72 5.36 -9.65 -9.82
CA ASP A 72 5.86 -10.72 -10.72
C ASP A 72 4.75 -11.37 -11.56
N GLU A 73 3.47 -11.27 -11.12
CA GLU A 73 2.32 -11.83 -11.84
C GLU A 73 1.77 -10.91 -12.94
N ARG A 74 2.22 -9.66 -13.00
CA ARG A 74 1.86 -8.71 -14.04
C ARG A 74 3.16 -8.20 -14.64
N ASP A 75 3.76 -8.99 -15.49
CA ASP A 75 4.93 -8.59 -16.25
C ASP A 75 4.77 -7.16 -16.77
N ILE A 76 5.32 -6.21 -16.03
CA ILE A 76 5.63 -4.92 -16.60
C ILE A 76 6.86 -5.21 -17.44
N CYS A 77 6.60 -5.74 -18.61
CA CYS A 77 7.60 -5.85 -19.62
C CYS A 77 8.00 -4.43 -19.99
N LEU A 78 9.27 -4.12 -19.91
CA LEU A 78 9.82 -2.87 -20.47
C LEU A 78 9.73 -2.94 -22.01
N ASP A 79 9.40 -4.11 -22.55
CA ASP A 79 9.18 -4.36 -23.96
C ASP A 79 7.74 -3.99 -24.35
N SER A 80 7.61 -3.08 -25.31
CA SER A 80 6.37 -2.44 -25.74
C SER A 80 5.29 -3.39 -26.24
N ASP A 81 5.68 -4.57 -26.74
CA ASP A 81 4.77 -5.42 -27.50
C ASP A 81 3.91 -6.33 -26.60
N VAL A 82 4.32 -6.59 -25.36
CA VAL A 82 3.65 -7.55 -24.47
C VAL A 82 2.63 -6.88 -23.54
N CYS A 83 2.87 -5.64 -23.09
CA CYS A 83 2.02 -4.98 -22.10
C CYS A 83 1.22 -3.78 -22.65
N GLY A 84 1.39 -3.42 -23.90
CA GLY A 84 0.76 -2.22 -24.50
C GLY A 84 1.17 -0.90 -23.84
N VAL A 85 2.28 -0.89 -23.08
CA VAL A 85 2.82 0.26 -22.36
C VAL A 85 4.28 0.43 -22.75
N THR A 86 4.53 1.31 -23.70
CA THR A 86 5.90 1.70 -24.07
C THR A 86 6.40 2.75 -23.07
N PHE A 87 7.46 2.46 -22.34
CA PHE A 87 8.17 3.45 -21.54
C PHE A 87 9.21 4.12 -22.42
N THR A 88 8.93 5.33 -22.87
CA THR A 88 9.84 6.10 -23.76
C THR A 88 11.00 6.72 -22.97
N ASP A 89 10.76 7.09 -21.70
CA ASP A 89 11.77 7.64 -20.81
C ASP A 89 11.45 7.20 -19.39
N ALA A 90 12.33 6.42 -18.79
CA ALA A 90 12.19 6.00 -17.40
C ALA A 90 13.49 6.27 -16.63
N VAL A 91 13.35 6.86 -15.45
CA VAL A 91 14.45 7.10 -14.53
C VAL A 91 14.15 6.40 -13.21
N ALA A 92 15.08 5.59 -12.76
CA ALA A 92 14.99 4.92 -11.47
C ALA A 92 15.82 5.69 -10.44
N PHE A 93 15.15 6.26 -9.48
CA PHE A 93 15.77 6.96 -8.35
C PHE A 93 15.93 6.04 -7.15
N GLU A 94 16.97 6.26 -6.36
CA GLU A 94 17.14 5.61 -5.07
C GLU A 94 15.88 5.80 -4.23
N LYS A 95 15.34 4.68 -3.73
CA LYS A 95 14.23 4.73 -2.78
C LYS A 95 14.78 5.01 -1.39
N LEU A 96 14.53 6.20 -0.90
CA LEU A 96 14.87 6.58 0.47
C LEU A 96 13.89 5.94 1.46
N ASP A 97 14.39 5.58 2.62
CA ASP A 97 13.63 5.01 3.73
C ASP A 97 13.23 6.15 4.67
N GLY A 98 12.07 6.72 4.42
CA GLY A 98 11.57 7.90 5.10
C GLY A 98 10.05 8.01 5.07
N SER A 99 9.56 9.22 5.26
CA SER A 99 8.14 9.55 5.25
C SER A 99 7.80 10.56 4.17
N CYS A 100 6.80 10.25 3.36
CA CYS A 100 6.32 11.15 2.32
C CYS A 100 5.59 12.35 2.95
N LEU A 101 6.12 13.54 2.73
CA LEU A 101 5.51 14.82 3.09
C LEU A 101 5.05 15.54 1.84
N ILE A 102 3.81 16.00 1.84
CA ILE A 102 3.18 16.71 0.74
C ILE A 102 3.07 18.17 1.16
N ILE A 103 3.56 19.09 0.32
CA ILE A 103 3.49 20.51 0.56
C ILE A 103 2.57 21.15 -0.48
N TYR A 104 1.56 21.84 -0.03
CA TYR A 104 0.58 22.48 -0.89
C TYR A 104 0.25 23.90 -0.42
N PRO A 105 -0.10 24.80 -1.33
CA PRO A 105 -0.57 26.13 -0.98
C PRO A 105 -2.06 26.09 -0.64
N ILE A 106 -2.50 26.86 0.35
CA ILE A 106 -3.88 27.28 0.48
C ILE A 106 -4.01 28.59 -0.31
N LEU A 107 -5.01 28.64 -1.19
CA LEU A 107 -5.29 29.80 -2.05
C LEU A 107 -6.52 30.54 -1.52
N ASP A 108 -6.55 31.87 -1.67
CA ASP A 108 -7.78 32.64 -1.50
C ASP A 108 -8.62 32.62 -2.78
N ASP A 109 -9.78 33.24 -2.78
CA ASP A 109 -10.71 33.30 -3.91
C ASP A 109 -10.12 34.06 -5.13
N ASN A 110 -9.05 34.83 -4.95
CA ASN A 110 -8.29 35.48 -6.01
C ASN A 110 -7.11 34.63 -6.51
N GLY A 111 -6.97 33.42 -5.99
CA GLY A 111 -5.87 32.51 -6.28
C GLY A 111 -4.53 32.96 -5.69
N LYS A 112 -4.50 33.84 -4.70
CA LYS A 112 -3.29 34.23 -3.98
C LYS A 112 -3.01 33.22 -2.87
N ILE A 113 -1.74 32.88 -2.68
CA ILE A 113 -1.31 31.98 -1.62
C ILE A 113 -1.50 32.66 -0.26
N VAL A 114 -2.33 32.04 0.57
CA VAL A 114 -2.59 32.43 1.97
C VAL A 114 -1.56 31.77 2.89
N GLU A 115 -1.33 30.50 2.71
CA GLU A 115 -0.41 29.69 3.53
C GLU A 115 0.16 28.52 2.73
N ILE A 116 1.32 28.04 3.14
CA ILE A 116 1.93 26.82 2.61
C ILE A 116 1.87 25.74 3.70
N VAL A 117 1.12 24.68 3.43
CA VAL A 117 0.77 23.66 4.43
C VAL A 117 1.47 22.33 4.13
N PRO A 118 2.22 21.77 5.08
CA PRO A 118 2.70 20.41 5.01
C PRO A 118 1.60 19.44 5.47
N LYS A 119 1.45 18.32 4.77
CA LYS A 119 0.53 17.23 5.12
C LYS A 119 1.16 15.86 4.90
N THR A 120 0.64 14.86 5.57
CA THR A 120 0.89 13.46 5.24
C THR A 120 -0.27 12.91 4.40
N ARG A 121 -0.11 11.71 3.83
CA ARG A 121 -1.17 11.09 3.02
C ARG A 121 -2.47 10.89 3.79
N GLY A 122 -2.40 10.71 5.10
CA GLY A 122 -3.56 10.38 5.95
C GLY A 122 -4.36 11.57 6.46
N ARG A 123 -3.85 12.81 6.38
CA ARG A 123 -4.39 14.02 7.03
C ARG A 123 -4.36 15.20 6.08
N ALA A 124 -5.15 16.25 6.38
CA ALA A 124 -5.09 17.50 5.62
C ALA A 124 -3.92 18.40 6.09
N VAL A 125 -3.57 18.32 7.37
CA VAL A 125 -2.38 18.95 7.95
C VAL A 125 -1.51 17.85 8.55
N ALA A 126 -0.20 17.97 8.47
CA ALA A 126 0.74 17.06 9.15
C ALA A 126 0.52 17.12 10.67
N ASP A 127 0.71 16.00 11.37
CA ASP A 127 0.64 16.02 12.82
C ASP A 127 1.83 16.75 13.46
N GLU A 128 1.73 16.98 14.77
CA GLU A 128 2.69 17.76 15.53
C GLU A 128 4.13 17.24 15.37
N HIS A 129 4.31 15.92 15.36
CA HIS A 129 5.63 15.31 15.16
C HIS A 129 6.24 15.69 13.80
N PHE A 130 5.48 15.55 12.71
CA PHE A 130 5.97 15.92 11.39
C PHE A 130 6.13 17.42 11.21
N LEU A 131 5.30 18.25 11.84
CA LEU A 131 5.46 19.71 11.86
C LEU A 131 6.75 20.11 12.59
N GLU A 132 7.07 19.48 13.72
CA GLU A 132 8.31 19.69 14.44
C GLU A 132 9.53 19.32 13.57
N LEU A 133 9.52 18.15 12.93
CA LEU A 133 10.59 17.74 12.02
C LEU A 133 10.74 18.72 10.84
N PHE A 134 9.63 19.11 10.22
CA PHE A 134 9.61 20.06 9.12
C PHE A 134 10.14 21.44 9.54
N SER A 135 9.94 21.83 10.81
CA SER A 135 10.48 23.11 11.32
C SER A 135 12.02 23.15 11.32
N LYS A 136 12.68 22.01 11.41
CA LYS A 136 14.15 21.85 11.48
C LYS A 136 14.83 21.83 10.10
N ILE A 137 14.05 21.75 9.02
CA ILE A 137 14.55 21.67 7.64
C ILE A 137 14.64 23.07 7.02
N ASP A 138 15.64 23.27 6.17
CA ASP A 138 15.73 24.51 5.35
C ASP A 138 14.58 24.58 4.34
N LYS A 139 13.79 25.64 4.43
CA LYS A 139 12.62 25.91 3.61
C LYS A 139 12.86 26.95 2.53
N SER A 140 14.07 27.42 2.36
CA SER A 140 14.41 28.50 1.39
C SER A 140 13.96 28.15 -0.03
N GLY A 141 14.15 26.91 -0.45
CA GLY A 141 13.70 26.38 -1.74
C GLY A 141 12.16 26.38 -1.87
N ILE A 142 11.43 26.02 -0.81
CA ILE A 142 9.96 26.03 -0.79
C ILE A 142 9.46 27.46 -1.00
N TRP A 143 9.97 28.41 -0.23
CA TRP A 143 9.61 29.81 -0.38
C TRP A 143 9.96 30.37 -1.76
N LYS A 144 11.11 29.97 -2.32
CA LYS A 144 11.51 30.36 -3.67
C LYS A 144 10.52 29.82 -4.71
N TYR A 145 10.10 28.56 -4.60
CA TYR A 145 9.14 27.94 -5.50
C TYR A 145 7.80 28.67 -5.46
N TYR A 146 7.22 28.85 -4.29
CA TYR A 146 5.88 29.44 -4.13
C TYR A 146 5.80 30.97 -4.37
N LYS A 147 6.92 31.63 -4.61
CA LYS A 147 6.88 33.02 -5.12
C LYS A 147 6.29 33.13 -6.53
N THR A 148 6.40 32.08 -7.34
CA THR A 148 6.03 32.13 -8.75
C THR A 148 5.17 30.94 -9.19
N GLN A 149 5.06 29.90 -8.37
CA GLN A 149 4.36 28.64 -8.68
C GLN A 149 3.33 28.33 -7.62
N LYS A 150 2.28 27.55 -8.00
CA LYS A 150 1.21 27.11 -7.09
C LYS A 150 1.05 25.60 -7.05
N GLY A 151 1.92 24.87 -7.71
CA GLY A 151 1.88 23.41 -7.77
C GLY A 151 2.09 22.75 -6.41
N ILE A 152 1.82 21.47 -6.33
CA ILE A 152 1.98 20.66 -5.14
C ILE A 152 3.33 19.94 -5.22
N LEU A 153 4.07 19.94 -4.12
CA LEU A 153 5.39 19.31 -4.02
C LEU A 153 5.32 18.07 -3.14
N PHE A 154 5.98 17.00 -3.58
CA PHE A 154 6.09 15.77 -2.83
C PHE A 154 7.55 15.55 -2.41
N PHE A 155 7.78 15.42 -1.11
CA PHE A 155 9.10 15.20 -0.54
C PHE A 155 9.15 13.88 0.20
N GLU A 156 10.31 13.22 0.20
CA GLU A 156 10.64 12.19 1.18
C GLU A 156 11.50 12.83 2.27
N MET A 157 10.99 12.82 3.49
CA MET A 157 11.68 13.31 4.67
C MET A 157 12.37 12.13 5.37
N TYR A 158 13.67 12.20 5.57
CA TYR A 158 14.49 11.10 6.05
C TYR A 158 15.62 11.60 6.99
N GLY A 159 16.16 10.70 7.79
CA GLY A 159 17.28 11.02 8.70
C GLY A 159 17.12 10.36 10.06
N ILE A 160 18.08 10.59 10.97
CA ILE A 160 18.09 9.98 12.32
C ILE A 160 16.84 10.34 13.11
N LEU A 161 16.32 11.57 12.96
CA LEU A 161 15.11 12.01 13.68
C LEU A 161 13.82 11.46 13.06
N ASN A 162 13.89 10.87 11.88
CA ASN A 162 12.79 10.16 11.20
C ASN A 162 13.31 8.79 10.75
N GLN A 163 13.93 8.06 11.67
CA GLN A 163 14.55 6.76 11.41
C GLN A 163 13.50 5.70 11.11
N HIS A 164 13.74 4.99 10.02
CA HIS A 164 13.02 3.76 9.66
C HIS A 164 13.96 2.55 9.78
N ASP A 165 13.45 1.35 9.52
CA ASP A 165 14.13 0.11 9.91
C ASP A 165 15.18 -0.39 8.91
N ILE A 166 15.22 0.15 7.69
CA ILE A 166 16.08 -0.40 6.62
C ILE A 166 17.38 0.37 6.50
N ILE A 167 17.31 1.69 6.31
CA ILE A 167 18.49 2.51 6.05
C ILE A 167 18.83 3.36 7.27
N HIS A 168 20.06 3.21 7.77
CA HIS A 168 20.57 4.03 8.87
C HIS A 168 21.28 5.26 8.33
N TYR A 169 20.58 6.38 8.36
CA TYR A 169 21.13 7.67 7.95
C TYR A 169 22.07 8.26 9.01
N GLN A 170 23.03 9.05 8.54
CA GLN A 170 23.93 9.81 9.41
C GLN A 170 23.52 11.30 9.52
N THR A 171 22.62 11.76 8.66
CA THR A 171 22.05 13.10 8.72
C THR A 171 20.98 13.20 9.81
N GLY A 172 20.88 14.35 10.48
CA GLY A 172 19.87 14.56 11.52
C GLY A 172 18.45 14.47 10.98
N ILE A 173 18.11 15.36 10.05
CA ILE A 173 16.86 15.34 9.25
C ILE A 173 17.12 16.10 7.95
N ASP A 174 16.61 15.58 6.86
CA ASP A 174 16.66 16.21 5.54
C ASP A 174 15.43 15.81 4.72
N MET A 175 15.22 16.46 3.60
CA MET A 175 14.17 16.08 2.65
C MET A 175 14.62 16.26 1.21
N VAL A 176 14.11 15.41 0.33
CA VAL A 176 14.38 15.46 -1.11
C VAL A 176 13.08 15.52 -1.88
N LEU A 177 13.08 16.23 -3.00
CA LEU A 177 11.94 16.32 -3.90
C LEU A 177 11.81 15.00 -4.69
N ILE A 178 10.69 14.29 -4.49
CA ILE A 178 10.40 13.01 -5.15
C ILE A 178 9.31 13.13 -6.22
N GLY A 179 8.58 14.23 -6.26
CA GLY A 179 7.54 14.48 -7.25
C GLY A 179 6.95 15.87 -7.14
N CYS A 180 6.18 16.25 -8.14
CA CYS A 180 5.37 17.47 -8.13
C CYS A 180 4.07 17.22 -8.93
N TYR A 181 3.06 18.02 -8.65
CA TYR A 181 1.81 18.05 -9.39
C TYR A 181 1.44 19.50 -9.71
N ASP A 182 0.97 19.71 -10.91
CA ASP A 182 0.57 21.02 -11.39
C ASP A 182 -0.80 20.89 -12.05
N GLU A 183 -1.77 21.67 -11.60
CA GLU A 183 -3.13 21.64 -12.15
C GLU A 183 -3.19 22.16 -13.59
N GLU A 184 -2.35 23.15 -13.95
CA GLU A 184 -2.33 23.72 -15.29
C GLU A 184 -1.92 22.69 -16.35
N ASP A 185 -1.04 21.74 -15.98
CA ASP A 185 -0.62 20.66 -16.86
C ASP A 185 -1.42 19.34 -16.66
N ASP A 186 -2.45 19.37 -15.78
CA ASP A 186 -3.26 18.20 -15.37
C ASP A 186 -2.41 16.94 -15.12
N GLY A 187 -1.25 17.10 -14.47
CA GLY A 187 -0.39 15.96 -14.32
C GLY A 187 0.68 16.03 -13.25
N PHE A 188 1.13 14.82 -12.93
CA PHE A 188 2.34 14.63 -12.16
C PHE A 188 3.56 14.99 -13.00
N GLY A 189 4.57 15.58 -12.36
CA GLY A 189 5.79 16.01 -13.04
C GLY A 189 6.54 14.83 -13.64
N THR A 190 6.82 14.89 -14.94
CA THR A 190 7.76 13.98 -15.60
C THR A 190 9.17 14.10 -14.98
N PRO A 191 10.09 13.15 -15.19
CA PRO A 191 11.46 13.25 -14.69
C PRO A 191 12.12 14.58 -15.07
N PHE A 192 11.87 15.07 -16.28
CA PHE A 192 12.40 16.35 -16.75
C PHE A 192 11.78 17.56 -16.02
N LYS A 193 10.46 17.55 -15.82
CA LYS A 193 9.78 18.61 -15.05
C LYS A 193 10.26 18.64 -13.61
N LEU A 194 10.39 17.46 -12.99
CA LEU A 194 10.91 17.31 -11.63
C LEU A 194 12.32 17.90 -11.50
N TRP A 195 13.20 17.57 -12.45
CA TRP A 195 14.56 18.13 -12.51
C TRP A 195 14.54 19.67 -12.64
N ARG A 196 13.66 20.22 -13.51
CA ARG A 196 13.53 21.68 -13.65
C ARG A 196 13.08 22.33 -12.36
N VAL A 197 12.06 21.80 -11.68
CA VAL A 197 11.55 22.29 -10.39
C VAL A 197 12.66 22.24 -9.33
N ALA A 198 13.38 21.13 -9.24
CA ALA A 198 14.47 20.97 -8.29
C ALA A 198 15.58 22.01 -8.52
N ASN A 199 16.05 22.16 -9.75
CA ASN A 199 17.09 23.14 -10.08
C ASN A 199 16.64 24.58 -9.85
N PHE A 200 15.40 24.92 -10.26
CA PHE A 200 14.86 26.26 -10.04
C PHE A 200 14.79 26.61 -8.56
N ALA A 201 14.27 25.72 -7.74
CA ALA A 201 14.08 25.97 -6.31
C ALA A 201 15.34 25.69 -5.46
N GLY A 202 16.28 24.92 -5.97
CA GLY A 202 17.45 24.44 -5.23
C GLY A 202 17.16 23.23 -4.36
N PHE A 203 16.15 22.42 -4.73
CA PHE A 203 15.83 21.19 -4.01
C PHE A 203 16.84 20.09 -4.32
N LYS A 204 17.17 19.31 -3.33
CA LYS A 204 17.81 18.00 -3.53
C LYS A 204 16.81 17.02 -4.14
N GLN A 205 17.32 16.11 -4.95
CA GLN A 205 16.60 14.97 -5.47
C GLN A 205 17.24 13.67 -4.96
N PRO A 206 16.51 12.54 -4.93
CA PRO A 206 17.15 11.24 -4.72
C PRO A 206 18.19 10.98 -5.82
N ASP A 207 19.20 10.18 -5.50
CA ASP A 207 20.21 9.79 -6.48
C ASP A 207 19.57 9.00 -7.63
N GLU A 208 19.87 9.36 -8.86
CA GLU A 208 19.50 8.62 -10.04
C GLU A 208 20.35 7.34 -10.11
N MET A 209 19.75 6.18 -10.00
CA MET A 209 20.46 4.89 -10.02
C MET A 209 20.51 4.28 -11.41
N PHE A 210 19.43 4.38 -12.17
CA PHE A 210 19.32 3.82 -13.51
C PHE A 210 18.57 4.77 -14.43
N ARG A 211 18.98 4.80 -15.69
CA ARG A 211 18.21 5.42 -16.77
C ARG A 211 17.88 4.38 -17.81
N ILE A 212 16.60 4.29 -18.15
CA ILE A 212 16.07 3.34 -19.13
C ILE A 212 15.81 4.13 -20.40
N ARG A 213 16.51 3.79 -21.49
CA ARG A 213 16.32 4.38 -22.82
C ARG A 213 16.23 3.26 -23.84
N GLU A 214 15.20 3.25 -24.68
CA GLU A 214 15.09 2.38 -25.84
C GLU A 214 15.50 0.91 -25.56
N ASN A 215 14.98 0.32 -24.50
CA ASN A 215 15.31 -1.03 -24.02
C ASN A 215 16.75 -1.25 -23.48
N ASN A 216 17.52 -0.19 -23.25
CA ASN A 216 18.79 -0.25 -22.53
C ASN A 216 18.66 0.35 -21.14
N ILE A 217 19.33 -0.24 -20.16
CA ILE A 217 19.44 0.34 -18.82
C ILE A 217 20.88 0.75 -18.60
N ASP A 218 21.09 2.06 -18.47
CA ASP A 218 22.36 2.63 -18.09
C ASP A 218 22.44 2.78 -16.56
N ILE A 219 23.46 2.23 -15.93
CA ILE A 219 23.74 2.43 -14.52
C ILE A 219 24.46 3.77 -14.37
N ILE A 220 23.88 4.73 -13.64
CA ILE A 220 24.40 6.10 -13.60
C ILE A 220 25.05 6.45 -12.27
N THR A 221 24.88 5.64 -11.21
CA THR A 221 25.23 6.12 -9.88
C THR A 221 26.72 6.25 -9.64
N PHE A 222 27.13 7.47 -9.34
CA PHE A 222 28.47 7.76 -8.82
C PHE A 222 28.64 7.29 -7.37
N LYS A 223 27.57 7.26 -6.57
CA LYS A 223 27.59 6.88 -5.15
C LYS A 223 28.09 5.45 -4.91
N TYR A 224 27.80 4.55 -5.84
CA TYR A 224 28.21 3.15 -5.77
C TYR A 224 29.27 2.79 -6.82
N ARG A 225 29.80 3.75 -7.61
CA ARG A 225 30.72 3.50 -8.70
C ARG A 225 32.04 2.86 -8.21
N TRP A 226 32.64 3.37 -7.13
CA TRP A 226 33.84 2.78 -6.51
C TRP A 226 33.55 1.36 -5.98
N TYR A 227 32.32 1.09 -5.57
CA TYR A 227 31.88 -0.21 -5.09
C TYR A 227 31.74 -1.20 -6.25
N PHE A 228 31.32 -0.71 -7.43
CA PHE A 228 31.28 -1.49 -8.66
C PHE A 228 32.68 -1.80 -9.18
N GLU A 229 33.61 -0.87 -9.11
CA GLU A 229 35.00 -1.04 -9.57
C GLU A 229 35.77 -2.07 -8.72
N GLU A 230 35.46 -2.21 -7.41
CA GLU A 230 36.09 -3.19 -6.51
C GLU A 230 35.39 -4.56 -6.50
N VAL A 231 34.09 -4.62 -6.78
CA VAL A 231 33.26 -5.81 -6.56
C VAL A 231 32.63 -6.32 -7.85
N TYR A 232 32.75 -5.57 -8.92
CA TYR A 232 32.12 -5.86 -10.20
C TYR A 232 32.94 -6.90 -10.96
N ASP A 233 32.45 -8.12 -11.00
CA ASP A 233 32.90 -9.15 -11.91
C ASP A 233 32.18 -8.90 -13.25
N GLU A 234 32.86 -8.20 -14.19
CA GLU A 234 32.30 -7.80 -15.49
C GLU A 234 31.66 -8.96 -16.23
N ASP A 235 32.16 -10.19 -16.03
CA ASP A 235 31.64 -11.40 -16.70
C ASP A 235 30.30 -11.88 -16.15
N LYS A 236 29.94 -11.52 -14.89
CA LYS A 236 28.70 -11.98 -14.25
C LYS A 236 27.54 -10.98 -14.34
N PHE A 237 27.83 -9.71 -14.45
CA PHE A 237 26.84 -8.63 -14.40
C PHE A 237 27.07 -7.52 -15.43
N ALA A 238 27.74 -7.80 -16.54
CA ALA A 238 27.79 -6.83 -17.63
C ALA A 238 26.36 -6.37 -17.93
N PRO A 239 26.05 -5.07 -17.88
CA PRO A 239 24.72 -4.54 -18.14
C PRO A 239 24.41 -4.56 -19.63
N THR A 240 24.62 -5.72 -20.24
CA THR A 240 24.15 -5.98 -21.60
C THR A 240 22.67 -6.26 -21.54
N ARG A 241 21.85 -5.25 -21.81
CA ARG A 241 20.39 -5.30 -21.85
C ARG A 241 19.76 -5.76 -20.53
N VAL A 242 19.41 -4.85 -19.67
CA VAL A 242 18.44 -5.16 -18.62
C VAL A 242 17.08 -5.13 -19.28
N ASP A 243 16.62 -6.27 -19.72
CA ASP A 243 15.37 -6.51 -20.43
C ASP A 243 14.20 -6.78 -19.47
N SER A 244 14.45 -6.74 -18.16
CA SER A 244 13.42 -7.01 -17.17
C SER A 244 13.69 -6.33 -15.81
N VAL A 245 12.61 -6.03 -15.10
CA VAL A 245 12.64 -5.55 -13.72
C VAL A 245 13.27 -6.59 -12.77
N ASP A 246 13.16 -7.87 -13.07
CA ASP A 246 13.82 -8.95 -12.33
C ASP A 246 15.35 -8.76 -12.26
N LYS A 247 15.96 -8.28 -13.31
CA LYS A 247 17.40 -7.97 -13.31
C LYS A 247 17.73 -6.77 -12.40
N ILE A 248 16.88 -5.74 -12.37
CA ILE A 248 17.05 -4.62 -11.41
C ILE A 248 16.92 -5.16 -9.98
N GLN A 249 15.93 -6.01 -9.70
CA GLN A 249 15.73 -6.58 -8.37
C GLN A 249 16.93 -7.43 -7.95
N LYS A 250 17.41 -8.34 -8.79
CA LYS A 250 18.60 -9.15 -8.54
C LYS A 250 19.85 -8.31 -8.31
N PHE A 251 20.00 -7.22 -9.07
CA PHE A 251 21.10 -6.28 -8.86
C PHE A 251 21.04 -5.62 -7.49
N LEU A 252 19.86 -5.14 -7.08
CA LEU A 252 19.67 -4.53 -5.75
C LEU A 252 19.89 -5.55 -4.61
N GLU A 253 19.47 -6.80 -4.79
CA GLU A 253 19.75 -7.90 -3.87
C GLU A 253 21.25 -8.17 -3.74
N TYR A 254 21.96 -8.23 -4.87
CA TYR A 254 23.41 -8.38 -4.89
C TYR A 254 24.11 -7.21 -4.18
N LEU A 255 23.74 -5.96 -4.51
CA LEU A 255 24.29 -4.76 -3.89
C LEU A 255 24.11 -4.80 -2.37
N ASN A 256 22.92 -5.10 -1.90
CA ASN A 256 22.62 -5.19 -0.47
C ASN A 256 23.37 -6.34 0.22
N SER A 257 23.47 -7.52 -0.41
CA SER A 257 24.21 -8.65 0.13
C SER A 257 25.68 -8.29 0.35
N LYS A 258 26.32 -7.68 -0.64
CA LYS A 258 27.73 -7.28 -0.55
C LYS A 258 27.93 -6.19 0.49
N TYR A 259 27.09 -5.17 0.49
CA TYR A 259 27.17 -4.07 1.43
C TYR A 259 26.93 -4.52 2.86
N ASN A 260 25.97 -5.45 3.07
CA ASN A 260 25.68 -6.02 4.37
C ASN A 260 26.86 -6.87 4.90
N THR A 261 27.54 -7.60 4.02
CA THR A 261 28.72 -8.39 4.37
C THR A 261 29.84 -7.51 4.92
N ILE A 262 30.01 -6.29 4.37
CA ILE A 262 31.10 -5.38 4.76
C ILE A 262 30.71 -4.49 5.94
N TYR A 263 29.47 -3.98 5.95
CA TYR A 263 29.05 -2.93 6.87
C TYR A 263 27.94 -3.36 7.85
N GLY A 264 27.42 -4.58 7.74
CA GLY A 264 26.34 -5.08 8.60
C GLY A 264 25.00 -4.32 8.43
N ARG A 265 24.78 -3.69 7.27
CA ARG A 265 23.59 -2.89 6.99
C ARG A 265 23.24 -2.90 5.50
N TYR A 266 22.03 -2.48 5.15
CA TYR A 266 21.60 -2.36 3.75
C TYR A 266 22.15 -1.12 3.07
N ALA A 267 22.47 -1.24 1.78
CA ALA A 267 22.92 -0.13 0.93
C ALA A 267 21.75 0.75 0.48
N THR A 268 20.61 0.11 0.12
CA THR A 268 19.43 0.77 -0.41
C THR A 268 18.15 0.02 -0.03
N GLU A 269 17.05 0.74 0.15
CA GLU A 269 15.72 0.14 0.30
C GLU A 269 15.16 -0.38 -1.03
N GLY A 270 15.70 0.09 -2.13
CA GLY A 270 15.25 -0.21 -3.49
C GLY A 270 15.29 1.01 -4.39
N VAL A 271 14.48 0.99 -5.43
CA VAL A 271 14.33 2.11 -6.36
C VAL A 271 12.87 2.45 -6.61
N VAL A 272 12.62 3.72 -6.96
CA VAL A 272 11.35 4.18 -7.53
C VAL A 272 11.60 4.56 -8.99
N VAL A 273 11.00 3.80 -9.90
CA VAL A 273 11.03 4.10 -11.33
C VAL A 273 9.94 5.13 -11.63
N ASN A 274 10.37 6.27 -12.10
CA ASN A 274 9.51 7.32 -12.64
C ASN A 274 9.51 7.18 -14.17
N CYS A 275 8.35 6.90 -14.76
CA CYS A 275 8.23 6.61 -16.18
C CYS A 275 6.98 7.25 -16.79
N VAL A 276 7.05 7.49 -18.09
CA VAL A 276 5.94 8.00 -18.89
C VAL A 276 5.53 6.91 -19.87
N ASN A 277 4.25 6.55 -19.90
CA ASN A 277 3.75 5.59 -20.88
C ASN A 277 3.59 6.24 -22.27
N SER A 278 3.33 5.42 -23.29
CA SER A 278 3.11 5.87 -24.67
C SER A 278 1.95 6.86 -24.85
N LYS A 279 1.08 7.01 -23.84
CA LYS A 279 -0.03 7.97 -23.79
C LYS A 279 0.34 9.25 -23.05
N GLY A 280 1.60 9.44 -22.65
CA GLY A 280 2.06 10.59 -21.88
C GLY A 280 1.69 10.55 -20.39
N HIS A 281 1.11 9.46 -19.88
CA HIS A 281 0.73 9.35 -18.47
C HIS A 281 1.90 8.95 -17.60
N GLN A 282 2.13 9.72 -16.54
CA GLN A 282 3.13 9.44 -15.53
C GLN A 282 2.78 8.22 -14.69
N LYS A 283 3.77 7.36 -14.46
CA LYS A 283 3.69 6.23 -13.50
C LYS A 283 4.89 6.19 -12.58
N TYR A 284 4.66 5.74 -11.36
CA TYR A 284 5.68 5.47 -10.36
C TYR A 284 5.60 4.00 -9.96
N ILE A 285 6.70 3.29 -10.09
CA ILE A 285 6.80 1.86 -9.79
C ILE A 285 7.94 1.68 -8.80
N LYS A 286 7.71 1.00 -7.68
CA LYS A 286 8.77 0.70 -6.73
C LYS A 286 9.23 -0.73 -6.88
N ILE A 287 10.54 -0.89 -6.94
CA ILE A 287 11.24 -2.17 -6.99
C ILE A 287 12.07 -2.26 -5.72
N LYS A 288 11.83 -3.31 -4.93
CA LYS A 288 12.57 -3.59 -3.70
C LYS A 288 13.26 -4.94 -3.79
N PRO A 289 14.45 -5.10 -3.16
CA PRO A 289 15.00 -6.42 -2.89
C PRO A 289 14.01 -7.28 -2.09
N ARG A 290 13.99 -8.59 -2.33
CA ARG A 290 13.01 -9.50 -1.70
C ARG A 290 13.14 -9.55 -0.18
N ASP A 291 14.35 -9.54 0.33
CA ASP A 291 14.64 -9.53 1.77
C ASP A 291 14.08 -8.27 2.45
N ILE A 292 14.24 -7.10 1.82
CA ILE A 292 13.68 -5.84 2.31
C ILE A 292 12.16 -5.85 2.22
N GLU A 293 11.60 -6.32 1.11
CA GLU A 293 10.16 -6.43 0.97
C GLU A 293 9.56 -7.35 2.04
N ASN A 294 10.21 -8.46 2.30
CA ASN A 294 9.83 -9.38 3.37
C ASN A 294 9.93 -8.70 4.75
N LYS A 295 11.02 -7.97 5.04
CA LYS A 295 11.16 -7.22 6.29
C LYS A 295 10.01 -6.22 6.50
N HIS A 296 9.69 -5.39 5.51
CA HIS A 296 8.55 -4.44 5.59
C HIS A 296 7.18 -5.13 5.72
N ARG A 297 7.00 -6.24 5.01
CA ARG A 297 5.76 -7.02 5.14
C ARG A 297 5.60 -7.60 6.54
N CYS A 298 6.71 -7.74 7.24
CA CYS A 298 6.80 -8.41 8.53
C CYS A 298 6.87 -7.47 9.74
N GLU A 299 6.91 -6.15 9.56
CA GLU A 299 6.87 -5.18 10.68
C GLU A 299 5.67 -5.44 11.61
N ASN A 300 4.54 -5.87 11.05
CA ASN A 300 3.34 -6.30 11.78
C ASN A 300 3.19 -7.84 11.87
N GLY A 301 4.31 -8.57 11.75
CA GLY A 301 4.33 -10.03 11.63
C GLY A 301 3.95 -10.50 10.22
N ILE A 302 4.00 -11.83 9.99
CA ILE A 302 3.72 -12.41 8.68
C ILE A 302 2.33 -12.01 8.17
N PRO A 303 2.19 -11.56 6.89
CA PRO A 303 0.89 -11.22 6.31
C PRO A 303 -0.09 -12.38 6.40
N ARG A 304 -1.36 -12.07 6.73
CA ARG A 304 -2.41 -13.10 6.83
C ARG A 304 -2.54 -13.93 5.55
N SER A 305 -2.39 -13.31 4.38
CA SER A 305 -2.47 -13.99 3.08
C SER A 305 -1.38 -15.05 2.89
N GLN A 306 -0.16 -14.79 3.35
CA GLN A 306 0.93 -15.77 3.29
C GLN A 306 0.70 -16.93 4.26
N ILE A 307 0.25 -16.64 5.48
CA ILE A 307 -0.12 -17.70 6.42
C ILE A 307 -1.24 -18.56 5.83
N ILE A 308 -2.26 -17.96 5.21
CA ILE A 308 -3.36 -18.71 4.54
C ILE A 308 -2.79 -19.62 3.44
N LYS A 309 -1.86 -19.12 2.63
CA LYS A 309 -1.21 -19.92 1.56
C LYS A 309 -0.55 -21.17 2.10
N GLU A 310 0.24 -21.03 3.17
CA GLU A 310 0.92 -22.18 3.79
C GLU A 310 -0.07 -23.10 4.53
N VAL A 311 -1.12 -22.55 5.15
CA VAL A 311 -2.20 -23.35 5.74
C VAL A 311 -2.94 -24.16 4.66
N LEU A 312 -3.20 -23.59 3.48
CA LEU A 312 -3.85 -24.32 2.38
C LEU A 312 -2.95 -25.45 1.88
N LYS A 313 -1.64 -25.25 1.74
CA LYS A 313 -0.70 -26.34 1.43
C LYS A 313 -0.75 -27.46 2.49
N TYR A 314 -0.75 -27.10 3.77
CA TYR A 314 -0.92 -28.08 4.85
C TYR A 314 -2.19 -28.92 4.68
N PHE A 315 -3.29 -28.27 4.30
CA PHE A 315 -4.55 -28.97 4.02
C PHE A 315 -4.48 -29.85 2.76
N ASP A 316 -3.73 -29.46 1.77
CA ASP A 316 -3.54 -30.26 0.54
C ASP A 316 -2.62 -31.46 0.81
N ASP A 317 -1.59 -31.30 1.67
CA ASP A 317 -0.65 -32.36 2.03
C ASP A 317 -1.29 -33.47 2.90
N TYR A 318 -2.13 -33.09 3.85
CA TYR A 318 -2.70 -34.02 4.84
C TYR A 318 -4.18 -34.39 4.60
N GLY A 319 -4.90 -33.64 3.77
CA GLY A 319 -6.26 -33.96 3.29
C GLY A 319 -7.24 -34.36 4.39
N SER A 320 -7.78 -35.57 4.30
CA SER A 320 -8.76 -36.13 5.26
C SER A 320 -8.14 -36.54 6.61
N GLU A 321 -6.83 -36.64 6.71
CA GLU A 321 -6.14 -37.09 7.92
C GLU A 321 -5.97 -35.99 8.97
N ILE A 322 -6.22 -34.74 8.61
CA ILE A 322 -5.97 -33.55 9.47
C ILE A 322 -6.68 -33.67 10.81
N GLU A 323 -7.92 -34.16 10.82
CA GLU A 323 -8.69 -34.27 12.07
C GLU A 323 -8.08 -35.31 13.01
N GLU A 324 -7.64 -36.44 12.48
CA GLU A 324 -6.95 -37.50 13.24
C GLU A 324 -5.59 -37.01 13.77
N ILE A 325 -4.83 -36.33 12.92
CA ILE A 325 -3.53 -35.73 13.29
C ILE A 325 -3.72 -34.69 14.41
N TYR A 326 -4.70 -33.80 14.27
CA TYR A 326 -4.98 -32.78 15.29
C TYR A 326 -5.47 -33.39 16.63
N GLN A 327 -6.20 -34.48 16.60
CA GLN A 327 -6.60 -35.20 17.84
C GLN A 327 -5.40 -35.85 18.52
N LYS A 328 -4.44 -36.38 17.76
CA LYS A 328 -3.22 -37.02 18.29
C LYS A 328 -2.21 -36.00 18.78
N ASP A 329 -2.01 -34.94 18.01
CA ASP A 329 -1.03 -33.88 18.33
C ASP A 329 -1.57 -32.51 17.92
N LYS A 330 -2.04 -31.76 18.91
CA LYS A 330 -2.59 -30.41 18.73
C LYS A 330 -1.57 -29.40 18.24
N ASN A 331 -0.29 -29.67 18.33
CA ASN A 331 0.79 -28.77 17.92
C ASN A 331 1.34 -29.08 16.52
N HIS A 332 1.02 -30.24 15.95
CA HIS A 332 1.57 -30.67 14.67
C HIS A 332 1.44 -29.63 13.57
N HIS A 333 0.26 -29.03 13.41
CA HIS A 333 0.03 -27.98 12.42
C HIS A 333 0.88 -26.73 12.68
N THR A 334 1.08 -26.37 13.96
CA THR A 334 1.90 -25.20 14.34
C THR A 334 3.37 -25.46 14.01
N GLU A 335 3.88 -26.65 14.27
CA GLU A 335 5.26 -27.04 13.96
C GLU A 335 5.52 -27.11 12.46
N TYR A 336 4.56 -27.68 11.71
CA TYR A 336 4.64 -27.72 10.24
C TYR A 336 4.68 -26.31 9.66
N LEU A 337 3.70 -25.46 10.01
CA LEU A 337 3.60 -24.09 9.51
C LEU A 337 4.80 -23.24 9.93
N HIS A 338 5.30 -23.44 11.14
CA HIS A 338 6.50 -22.77 11.63
C HIS A 338 7.71 -23.12 10.77
N ARG A 339 7.93 -24.40 10.47
CA ARG A 339 9.02 -24.86 9.60
C ARG A 339 8.91 -24.30 8.18
N MET A 340 7.72 -24.35 7.57
CA MET A 340 7.49 -23.83 6.23
C MET A 340 7.72 -22.32 6.15
N LEU A 341 7.27 -21.58 7.17
CA LEU A 341 7.47 -20.14 7.21
C LEU A 341 8.92 -19.73 7.52
N LEU A 342 9.71 -20.56 8.19
CA LEU A 342 11.15 -20.32 8.38
C LEU A 342 11.96 -20.39 7.08
N GLU A 343 11.45 -21.06 6.04
CA GLU A 343 12.07 -21.04 4.71
C GLU A 343 11.99 -19.67 4.03
N GLU A 344 10.96 -18.88 4.34
CA GLU A 344 10.70 -17.57 3.72
C GLU A 344 10.95 -16.38 4.66
N TYR A 345 10.94 -16.59 5.99
CA TYR A 345 10.95 -15.50 6.98
C TYR A 345 11.96 -15.74 8.11
N PRO A 346 12.61 -14.68 8.63
CA PRO A 346 13.47 -14.77 9.81
C PRO A 346 12.73 -15.32 11.03
N GLU A 347 13.46 -16.08 11.87
CA GLU A 347 12.90 -16.76 13.05
C GLU A 347 12.17 -15.80 14.00
N GLU A 348 12.72 -14.61 14.27
CA GLU A 348 12.10 -13.61 15.14
C GLU A 348 10.69 -13.22 14.67
N ILE A 349 10.49 -13.15 13.35
CA ILE A 349 9.21 -12.76 12.74
C ILE A 349 8.22 -13.91 12.82
N VAL A 350 8.68 -15.14 12.61
CA VAL A 350 7.84 -16.33 12.74
C VAL A 350 7.38 -16.48 14.19
N GLN A 351 8.27 -16.30 15.16
CA GLN A 351 7.95 -16.33 16.59
C GLN A 351 6.96 -15.22 16.98
N LYS A 352 7.20 -13.98 16.53
CA LYS A 352 6.27 -12.84 16.73
C LYS A 352 4.88 -13.11 16.15
N SER A 353 4.81 -13.91 15.08
CA SER A 353 3.56 -14.23 14.37
C SER A 353 2.85 -15.47 14.92
N LYS A 354 3.39 -16.20 15.89
CA LYS A 354 2.87 -17.49 16.37
C LYS A 354 1.36 -17.47 16.67
N LYS A 355 0.91 -16.52 17.49
CA LYS A 355 -0.53 -16.38 17.81
C LYS A 355 -1.40 -16.09 16.59
N LYS A 356 -0.84 -15.37 15.60
CA LYS A 356 -1.53 -15.05 14.35
C LYS A 356 -1.61 -16.29 13.45
N ILE A 357 -0.55 -17.10 13.41
CA ILE A 357 -0.50 -18.36 12.66
C ILE A 357 -1.58 -19.31 13.19
N GLU A 358 -1.61 -19.54 14.50
CA GLU A 358 -2.63 -20.37 15.16
C GLU A 358 -4.06 -19.90 14.86
N LYS A 359 -4.28 -18.57 14.99
CA LYS A 359 -5.60 -17.98 14.70
C LYS A 359 -6.00 -18.16 13.24
N VAL A 360 -5.07 -17.95 12.30
CA VAL A 360 -5.34 -18.10 10.87
C VAL A 360 -5.60 -19.56 10.51
N PHE A 361 -4.84 -20.50 11.08
CA PHE A 361 -5.08 -21.93 10.91
C PHE A 361 -6.51 -22.28 11.34
N MET A 362 -6.90 -21.91 12.55
CA MET A 362 -8.23 -22.18 13.07
C MET A 362 -9.34 -21.52 12.22
N ASP A 363 -9.14 -20.30 11.76
CA ASP A 363 -10.10 -19.61 10.89
C ASP A 363 -10.29 -20.35 9.54
N VAL A 364 -9.17 -20.84 8.93
CA VAL A 364 -9.23 -21.60 7.65
C VAL A 364 -9.84 -22.98 7.89
N TRP A 365 -9.42 -23.67 8.95
CA TRP A 365 -9.99 -24.99 9.29
C TRP A 365 -11.48 -24.91 9.50
N LEU A 366 -11.94 -24.01 10.37
CA LEU A 366 -13.38 -23.80 10.59
C LEU A 366 -14.09 -23.43 9.29
N SER A 367 -13.48 -22.61 8.41
CA SER A 367 -14.07 -22.25 7.13
C SER A 367 -14.23 -23.45 6.17
N LYS A 368 -13.32 -24.43 6.23
CA LYS A 368 -13.42 -25.67 5.44
C LYS A 368 -14.48 -26.64 6.00
N GLN A 369 -14.69 -26.64 7.32
CA GLN A 369 -15.74 -27.44 7.95
C GLN A 369 -17.14 -26.80 7.86
N ILE A 370 -17.22 -25.48 7.78
CA ILE A 370 -18.46 -24.71 7.75
C ILE A 370 -19.42 -25.05 6.60
N PRO A 371 -19.01 -25.33 5.34
CA PRO A 371 -19.98 -25.63 4.28
C PRO A 371 -20.85 -26.87 4.57
N GLN A 372 -20.26 -27.93 5.09
CA GLN A 372 -21.04 -29.11 5.52
C GLN A 372 -21.83 -28.83 6.80
N SER A 373 -21.24 -28.06 7.75
CA SER A 373 -21.91 -27.76 9.00
C SER A 373 -23.04 -26.74 8.84
N ILE A 374 -22.94 -25.73 7.99
CA ILE A 374 -24.03 -24.77 7.73
C ILE A 374 -25.20 -25.44 7.07
N HIS A 375 -24.97 -26.29 6.06
CA HIS A 375 -26.04 -27.06 5.44
C HIS A 375 -26.72 -28.00 6.45
N LYS A 376 -25.93 -28.75 7.20
CA LYS A 376 -26.42 -29.64 8.24
C LYS A 376 -27.15 -28.91 9.37
N ILE A 377 -26.60 -27.76 9.82
CA ILE A 377 -27.27 -26.90 10.81
C ILE A 377 -28.63 -26.41 10.27
N ALA A 378 -28.66 -25.96 9.01
CA ALA A 378 -29.91 -25.50 8.40
C ALA A 378 -30.89 -26.62 8.21
N GLU A 379 -30.47 -27.84 7.84
CA GLU A 379 -31.27 -29.06 7.77
C GLU A 379 -31.84 -29.45 9.14
N ASP A 380 -31.00 -29.49 10.17
CA ASP A 380 -31.40 -29.79 11.56
C ASP A 380 -32.44 -28.77 12.08
N LEU A 381 -32.22 -27.46 11.78
CA LEU A 381 -33.16 -26.40 12.15
C LEU A 381 -34.48 -26.51 11.38
N PHE A 382 -34.39 -26.83 10.09
CA PHE A 382 -35.57 -27.04 9.26
C PHE A 382 -36.38 -28.26 9.73
N GLU A 383 -35.72 -29.38 10.00
CA GLU A 383 -36.34 -30.59 10.49
C GLU A 383 -37.05 -30.37 11.85
N LYS A 384 -36.44 -29.62 12.75
CA LYS A 384 -37.00 -29.36 14.09
C LYS A 384 -38.08 -28.28 14.15
N TYR A 385 -38.01 -27.27 13.27
CA TYR A 385 -38.77 -26.03 13.44
C TYR A 385 -39.40 -25.47 12.16
N SER A 386 -39.48 -26.28 11.07
CA SER A 386 -40.03 -25.80 9.79
C SER A 386 -41.49 -25.37 9.89
N ASP A 387 -42.26 -26.01 10.76
CA ASP A 387 -43.66 -25.69 11.07
C ASP A 387 -43.83 -24.30 11.73
N LYS A 388 -42.77 -23.75 12.32
CA LYS A 388 -42.76 -22.44 13.01
C LYS A 388 -42.19 -21.29 12.17
N GLY A 389 -41.82 -21.58 10.93
CA GLY A 389 -41.31 -20.63 9.97
C GLY A 389 -39.82 -20.28 10.12
N ILE A 390 -39.26 -19.70 9.04
CA ILE A 390 -37.83 -19.41 8.90
C ILE A 390 -37.31 -18.44 9.97
N THR A 391 -38.12 -17.47 10.39
CA THR A 391 -37.77 -16.51 11.44
C THR A 391 -37.57 -17.20 12.77
N HIS A 392 -38.34 -18.25 13.07
CA HIS A 392 -38.17 -19.05 14.27
C HIS A 392 -36.91 -19.89 14.22
N CYS A 393 -36.63 -20.54 13.08
CA CYS A 393 -35.37 -21.26 12.85
C CYS A 393 -34.14 -20.37 13.09
N LEU A 394 -34.13 -19.14 12.58
CA LEU A 394 -33.01 -18.17 12.81
C LEU A 394 -32.89 -17.72 14.27
N ARG A 395 -34.03 -17.57 14.97
CA ARG A 395 -34.00 -17.24 16.38
C ARG A 395 -33.37 -18.37 17.21
N MET A 396 -33.76 -19.62 16.92
CA MET A 396 -33.19 -20.79 17.58
C MET A 396 -31.72 -20.95 17.25
N PHE A 397 -31.30 -20.73 15.99
CA PHE A 397 -29.91 -20.67 15.60
C PHE A 397 -29.09 -19.62 16.43
N ALA A 398 -29.62 -18.41 16.57
CA ALA A 398 -28.97 -17.34 17.33
C ALA A 398 -28.87 -17.63 18.84
N GLN A 399 -29.85 -18.37 19.39
CA GLN A 399 -29.86 -18.78 20.80
C GLN A 399 -28.91 -19.95 21.08
N GLU A 400 -28.97 -20.99 20.23
CA GLU A 400 -28.13 -22.19 20.41
C GLU A 400 -26.68 -21.98 20.03
N ARG A 401 -26.40 -21.02 19.13
CA ARG A 401 -25.05 -20.77 18.57
C ARG A 401 -24.69 -19.28 18.55
N PRO A 402 -24.62 -18.62 19.72
CA PRO A 402 -24.39 -17.17 19.81
C PRO A 402 -23.08 -16.70 19.18
N MET A 403 -22.05 -17.56 19.12
CA MET A 403 -20.76 -17.27 18.52
C MET A 403 -20.77 -17.28 16.98
N GLN A 404 -21.80 -17.87 16.36
CA GLN A 404 -21.92 -18.01 14.91
C GLN A 404 -22.93 -17.03 14.29
N LYS A 405 -23.36 -15.98 15.02
CA LYS A 405 -24.34 -14.99 14.53
C LYS A 405 -24.00 -14.39 13.16
N LYS A 406 -22.71 -14.30 12.81
CA LYS A 406 -22.25 -13.83 11.50
C LYS A 406 -22.72 -14.71 10.34
N ASP A 407 -23.01 -15.98 10.61
CA ASP A 407 -23.41 -16.98 9.60
C ASP A 407 -24.92 -16.98 9.36
N ALA A 408 -25.70 -16.20 10.13
CA ALA A 408 -27.17 -16.16 10.05
C ALA A 408 -27.68 -15.86 8.64
N LYS A 409 -26.99 -15.01 7.86
CA LYS A 409 -27.36 -14.72 6.48
C LYS A 409 -27.21 -15.94 5.58
N THR A 410 -26.15 -16.72 5.75
CA THR A 410 -25.91 -17.95 4.96
C THR A 410 -26.90 -19.04 5.37
N ILE A 411 -27.15 -19.21 6.68
CA ILE A 411 -28.21 -20.12 7.20
C ILE A 411 -29.57 -19.74 6.62
N TYR A 412 -29.92 -18.45 6.61
CA TYR A 412 -31.18 -17.99 6.00
C TYR A 412 -31.30 -18.45 4.53
N GLN A 413 -30.25 -18.24 3.73
CA GLN A 413 -30.29 -18.62 2.31
C GLN A 413 -30.42 -20.13 2.08
N VAL A 414 -29.85 -20.93 2.96
CA VAL A 414 -30.02 -22.40 2.89
C VAL A 414 -31.42 -22.80 3.33
N LEU A 415 -31.93 -22.25 4.43
CA LEU A 415 -33.31 -22.49 4.90
C LEU A 415 -34.32 -22.08 3.84
N GLU A 416 -34.20 -20.91 3.22
CA GLU A 416 -35.08 -20.42 2.15
C GLU A 416 -35.20 -21.45 1.00
N LYS A 417 -34.05 -22.05 0.60
CA LYS A 417 -34.05 -23.13 -0.41
C LYS A 417 -34.72 -24.40 0.08
N LEU A 418 -34.56 -24.77 1.37
CA LEU A 418 -35.19 -25.93 1.97
C LEU A 418 -36.71 -25.74 2.05
N TYR A 419 -37.20 -24.57 2.45
CA TYR A 419 -38.64 -24.24 2.46
C TYR A 419 -39.21 -24.30 1.06
N ALA A 420 -38.55 -23.72 0.05
CA ALA A 420 -38.99 -23.79 -1.33
C ALA A 420 -39.02 -25.22 -1.88
N LYS A 421 -38.00 -26.03 -1.59
CA LYS A 421 -37.91 -27.44 -2.03
C LYS A 421 -39.01 -28.31 -1.45
N ASN A 422 -39.47 -28.02 -0.25
CA ASN A 422 -40.49 -28.82 0.45
C ASN A 422 -41.91 -28.24 0.31
N ASN A 423 -42.12 -27.25 -0.58
CA ASN A 423 -43.42 -26.60 -0.80
C ASN A 423 -44.02 -26.01 0.49
N ILE A 424 -43.18 -25.44 1.35
CA ILE A 424 -43.60 -24.77 2.57
C ILE A 424 -43.36 -23.27 2.38
N ASP A 425 -44.26 -22.40 2.84
CA ASP A 425 -44.01 -20.96 2.85
C ASP A 425 -43.04 -20.59 3.97
N LEU A 426 -42.51 -19.36 3.94
CA LEU A 426 -41.53 -18.90 4.94
C LEU A 426 -42.11 -18.73 6.36
N ASN A 427 -43.43 -18.87 6.50
CA ASN A 427 -44.14 -18.88 7.78
C ASN A 427 -44.37 -20.29 8.32
N GLY A 428 -44.01 -21.34 7.56
CA GLY A 428 -44.13 -22.72 7.96
C GLY A 428 -45.42 -23.40 7.50
N ASN A 429 -46.23 -22.77 6.64
CA ASN A 429 -47.45 -23.35 6.14
C ASN A 429 -47.25 -24.09 4.80
N PRO A 430 -47.89 -25.22 4.55
CA PRO A 430 -47.87 -25.83 3.22
C PRO A 430 -48.42 -24.87 2.16
N LYS A 431 -47.73 -24.80 1.02
CA LYS A 431 -48.15 -23.99 -0.15
C LYS A 431 -49.19 -24.72 -0.95
#